data_d3de26a6258a94cafc41a6e227a525fd
#
_entry.id   d3de26a6258a94cafc41a6e227a525fd
#
_cell.length_a   1.000
_cell.length_b   1.000
_cell.length_c   1.000
_cell.angle_alpha   90.00
_cell.angle_beta   90.00
_cell.angle_gamma   90.00
#
_symmetry.space_group_name_H-M   'P 1'
#
loop_
_entity.id
_entity.type
_entity.pdbx_description
1 polymer ?
#
loop_
_entity_poly.entity_id
_entity_poly.type
_entity_poly.pdbx_seq_one_letter_code
_entity_poly.pdbx_strand_id
1 'polypeptide(L)'
;GLLECAGIPYTGSGVLASALAMDKLRTKRVWLSLGLPTPDYAVLASEDDCREAAQRLGFPLIVKPAHEGSSIGMAKVGGLDELIAAWREAARYDSQVLVEQWISGPEFTVATLRGQVLPAIRLGTPHTFYDYDAKYLASDT
;
A
#
# COMPACT_ATOMS: atom_id res chain seq x y z
N GLY A 1 -9.98 11.08 15.42
CA GLY A 1 -9.68 11.12 16.83
C GLY A 1 -9.95 12.47 17.45
N LEU A 2 -9.02 13.43 17.30
CA LEU A 2 -9.10 14.73 18.00
C LEU A 2 -10.38 15.51 17.68
N LEU A 3 -10.75 15.63 16.41
CA LEU A 3 -11.96 16.33 15.99
C LEU A 3 -13.23 15.68 16.57
N GLU A 4 -13.26 14.35 16.60
CA GLU A 4 -14.39 13.58 17.14
C GLU A 4 -14.51 13.75 18.65
N CYS A 5 -13.40 13.71 19.38
CA CYS A 5 -13.38 14.00 20.83
C CYS A 5 -13.81 15.44 21.15
N ALA A 6 -13.50 16.39 20.26
CA ALA A 6 -13.89 17.80 20.41
C ALA A 6 -15.31 18.08 19.89
N GLY A 7 -16.03 17.11 19.37
CA GLY A 7 -17.37 17.29 18.79
C GLY A 7 -17.39 18.17 17.53
N ILE A 8 -16.26 18.30 16.84
CA ILE A 8 -16.12 19.14 15.63
C ILE A 8 -16.51 18.32 14.40
N PRO A 9 -17.53 18.73 13.62
CA PRO A 9 -17.88 18.06 12.39
C PRO A 9 -16.73 18.07 11.37
N TYR A 10 -16.49 16.95 10.70
CA TYR A 10 -15.48 16.82 9.64
C TYR A 10 -15.99 15.93 8.50
N THR A 11 -15.37 16.05 7.34
CA THR A 11 -15.61 15.17 6.20
C THR A 11 -14.64 13.99 6.23
N GLY A 12 -15.09 12.83 5.77
CA GLY A 12 -14.29 11.62 5.69
C GLY A 12 -14.78 10.49 6.60
N SER A 13 -13.98 9.45 6.71
CA SER A 13 -14.27 8.27 7.51
C SER A 13 -14.05 8.52 9.00
N GLY A 14 -14.77 7.80 9.87
CA GLY A 14 -14.58 7.84 11.31
C GLY A 14 -13.21 7.31 11.77
N VAL A 15 -12.92 7.44 13.06
CA VAL A 15 -11.60 7.13 13.66
C VAL A 15 -11.10 5.73 13.34
N LEU A 16 -11.96 4.71 13.54
CA LEU A 16 -11.57 3.32 13.31
C LEU A 16 -11.21 3.07 11.85
N ALA A 17 -12.05 3.51 10.92
CA ALA A 17 -11.81 3.29 9.50
C ALA A 17 -10.57 4.04 9.01
N SER A 18 -10.37 5.29 9.47
CA SER A 18 -9.18 6.08 9.12
C SER A 18 -7.89 5.46 9.68
N ALA A 19 -7.90 5.01 10.93
CA ALA A 19 -6.75 4.35 11.54
C ALA A 19 -6.43 3.02 10.85
N LEU A 20 -7.46 2.22 10.53
CA LEU A 20 -7.29 0.96 9.81
C LEU A 20 -6.73 1.20 8.40
N ALA A 21 -7.26 2.17 7.66
CA ALA A 21 -6.82 2.47 6.30
C ALA A 21 -5.35 2.96 6.23
N MET A 22 -4.83 3.53 7.32
CA MET A 22 -3.41 3.91 7.42
C MET A 22 -2.47 2.74 7.70
N ASP A 23 -2.99 1.58 8.06
CA ASP A 23 -2.22 0.36 8.33
C ASP A 23 -2.48 -0.69 7.24
N LYS A 24 -1.56 -0.78 6.28
CA LYS A 24 -1.70 -1.70 5.13
C LYS A 24 -1.80 -3.16 5.56
N LEU A 25 -1.08 -3.55 6.61
CA LEU A 25 -1.08 -4.93 7.08
C LEU A 25 -2.42 -5.30 7.73
N ARG A 26 -2.96 -4.43 8.61
CA ARG A 26 -4.26 -4.66 9.24
C ARG A 26 -5.40 -4.58 8.23
N THR A 27 -5.36 -3.60 7.31
CA THR A 27 -6.32 -3.52 6.19
C THR A 27 -6.35 -4.81 5.39
N LYS A 28 -5.19 -5.33 5.02
CA LYS A 28 -5.07 -6.57 4.25
C LYS A 28 -5.66 -7.77 5.00
N ARG A 29 -5.42 -7.87 6.30
CA ARG A 29 -6.01 -8.92 7.15
C ARG A 29 -7.55 -8.84 7.20
N VAL A 30 -8.10 -7.63 7.27
CA VAL A 30 -9.56 -7.42 7.19
C VAL A 30 -10.09 -7.85 5.83
N TRP A 31 -9.45 -7.47 4.73
CA TRP A 31 -9.87 -7.90 3.40
C TRP A 31 -9.86 -9.41 3.25
N LEU A 32 -8.81 -10.09 3.71
CA LEU A 32 -8.73 -11.55 3.69
C LEU A 32 -9.84 -12.19 4.53
N SER A 33 -10.14 -11.64 5.70
CA SER A 33 -11.23 -12.16 6.56
C SER A 33 -12.61 -12.02 5.92
N LEU A 34 -12.77 -11.09 4.99
CA LEU A 34 -14.00 -10.86 4.24
C LEU A 34 -14.01 -11.60 2.88
N GLY A 35 -12.96 -12.35 2.56
CA GLY A 35 -12.82 -13.03 1.26
C GLY A 35 -12.61 -12.09 0.09
N LEU A 36 -12.17 -10.83 0.34
CA LEU A 36 -11.85 -9.88 -0.73
C LEU A 36 -10.50 -10.23 -1.37
N PRO A 37 -10.40 -10.15 -2.72
CA PRO A 37 -9.16 -10.44 -3.41
C PRO A 37 -8.09 -9.39 -3.03
N THR A 38 -6.93 -9.89 -2.61
CA THR A 38 -5.75 -9.08 -2.32
C THR A 38 -4.51 -9.92 -2.61
N PRO A 39 -3.39 -9.35 -3.12
CA PRO A 39 -2.19 -10.11 -3.41
C PRO A 39 -1.65 -10.86 -2.20
N ASP A 40 -1.04 -12.01 -2.42
CA ASP A 40 -0.30 -12.72 -1.39
C ASP A 40 0.86 -11.85 -0.89
N TYR A 41 1.18 -11.95 0.40
CA TYR A 41 2.12 -11.05 1.05
C TYR A 41 2.94 -11.72 2.15
N ALA A 42 4.03 -11.08 2.56
CA ALA A 42 4.79 -11.37 3.76
C ALA A 42 5.14 -10.08 4.51
N VAL A 43 5.46 -10.22 5.79
CA VAL A 43 6.04 -9.16 6.60
C VAL A 43 7.54 -9.43 6.71
N LEU A 44 8.37 -8.42 6.50
CA LEU A 44 9.82 -8.53 6.49
C LEU A 44 10.38 -7.85 7.73
N ALA A 45 11.16 -8.57 8.52
CA ALA A 45 11.91 -8.08 9.67
C ALA A 45 13.42 -8.38 9.57
N SER A 46 13.82 -9.25 8.63
CA SER A 46 15.19 -9.69 8.43
C SER A 46 15.46 -10.03 6.96
N GLU A 47 16.74 -10.25 6.63
CA GLU A 47 17.12 -10.77 5.30
C GLU A 47 16.63 -12.20 5.06
N ASP A 48 16.53 -13.00 6.10
CA ASP A 48 16.01 -14.36 5.98
C ASP A 48 14.52 -14.33 5.63
N ASP A 49 13.74 -13.40 6.19
CA ASP A 49 12.36 -13.19 5.77
C ASP A 49 12.26 -12.77 4.29
N CYS A 50 13.22 -11.97 3.81
CA CYS A 50 13.28 -11.62 2.38
C CYS A 50 13.51 -12.87 1.51
N ARG A 51 14.40 -13.78 1.91
CA ARG A 51 14.66 -15.04 1.18
C ARG A 51 13.45 -15.95 1.17
N GLU A 52 12.81 -16.12 2.32
CA GLU A 52 11.58 -16.92 2.45
C GLU A 52 10.43 -16.33 1.63
N ALA A 53 10.22 -15.02 1.70
CA ALA A 53 9.20 -14.32 0.92
C ALA A 53 9.45 -14.47 -0.59
N ALA A 54 10.70 -14.32 -1.06
CA ALA A 54 11.08 -14.51 -2.45
C ALA A 54 10.77 -15.92 -2.96
N GLN A 55 11.08 -16.95 -2.15
CA GLN A 55 10.78 -18.34 -2.51
C GLN A 55 9.28 -18.63 -2.56
N ARG A 56 8.50 -18.06 -1.64
CA ARG A 56 7.07 -18.32 -1.52
C ARG A 56 6.22 -17.53 -2.50
N LEU A 57 6.55 -16.25 -2.71
CA LEU A 57 5.72 -15.34 -3.51
C LEU A 57 6.15 -15.26 -4.98
N GLY A 58 7.43 -15.53 -5.28
CA GLY A 58 8.00 -15.30 -6.62
C GLY A 58 8.13 -13.82 -6.96
N PHE A 59 8.78 -13.52 -8.09
CA PHE A 59 8.94 -12.15 -8.60
C PHE A 59 8.05 -11.91 -9.82
N PRO A 60 7.69 -10.65 -10.12
CA PRO A 60 8.05 -9.42 -9.43
C PRO A 60 7.24 -9.19 -8.14
N LEU A 61 7.86 -8.47 -7.19
CA LEU A 61 7.25 -8.10 -5.91
C LEU A 61 7.22 -6.58 -5.74
N ILE A 62 6.42 -6.10 -4.77
CA ILE A 62 6.43 -4.71 -4.33
C ILE A 62 6.62 -4.65 -2.81
N VAL A 63 7.60 -3.86 -2.37
CA VAL A 63 7.92 -3.59 -0.97
C VAL A 63 7.23 -2.29 -0.56
N LYS A 64 6.65 -2.26 0.65
CA LYS A 64 5.90 -1.11 1.16
C LYS A 64 6.10 -0.96 2.67
N PRO A 65 6.41 0.24 3.20
CA PRO A 65 6.20 0.54 4.62
C PRO A 65 4.73 0.40 4.98
N ALA A 66 4.42 -0.18 6.15
CA ALA A 66 3.03 -0.51 6.52
C ALA A 66 2.17 0.73 6.77
N HIS A 67 2.74 1.80 7.35
CA HIS A 67 2.00 2.98 7.82
C HIS A 67 2.27 4.26 7.00
N GLU A 68 3.17 4.23 6.01
CA GLU A 68 3.44 5.38 5.17
C GLU A 68 2.41 5.56 4.04
N GLY A 69 2.16 6.82 3.68
CA GLY A 69 1.32 7.21 2.56
C GLY A 69 2.12 7.61 1.32
N SER A 70 1.42 8.09 0.29
CA SER A 70 1.98 8.74 -0.90
C SER A 70 3.07 7.96 -1.63
N SER A 71 3.07 6.64 -1.54
CA SER A 71 4.10 5.73 -2.12
C SER A 71 5.52 5.95 -1.56
N ILE A 72 5.68 6.63 -0.42
CA ILE A 72 6.99 6.82 0.23
C ILE A 72 7.56 5.46 0.63
N GLY A 73 8.84 5.24 0.31
CA GLY A 73 9.55 4.00 0.63
C GLY A 73 9.05 2.76 -0.11
N MET A 74 8.19 2.91 -1.12
CA MET A 74 7.73 1.80 -1.94
C MET A 74 8.71 1.50 -3.08
N ALA A 75 8.93 0.21 -3.37
CA ALA A 75 9.76 -0.21 -4.48
C ALA A 75 9.24 -1.51 -5.12
N LYS A 76 9.16 -1.52 -6.46
CA LYS A 76 8.98 -2.74 -7.25
C LYS A 76 10.34 -3.41 -7.45
N VAL A 77 10.40 -4.71 -7.23
CA VAL A 77 11.64 -5.49 -7.27
C VAL A 77 11.50 -6.73 -8.14
N GLY A 78 12.55 -7.06 -8.88
CA GLY A 78 12.62 -8.20 -9.79
C GLY A 78 13.54 -9.33 -9.34
N GLY A 79 14.24 -9.17 -8.20
CA GLY A 79 15.20 -10.14 -7.70
C GLY A 79 15.48 -10.01 -6.21
N LEU A 80 16.19 -10.99 -5.64
CA LEU A 80 16.45 -11.06 -4.20
C LEU A 80 17.32 -9.90 -3.69
N ASP A 81 18.35 -9.52 -4.40
CA ASP A 81 19.24 -8.43 -3.98
C ASP A 81 18.50 -7.09 -3.96
N GLU A 82 17.64 -6.85 -4.96
CA GLU A 82 16.75 -5.70 -4.99
C GLU A 82 15.75 -5.73 -3.83
N LEU A 83 15.20 -6.90 -3.49
CA LEU A 83 14.27 -7.07 -2.39
C LEU A 83 14.93 -6.71 -1.05
N ILE A 84 16.15 -7.20 -0.79
CA ILE A 84 16.90 -6.89 0.43
C ILE A 84 17.21 -5.39 0.50
N ALA A 85 17.63 -4.78 -0.61
CA ALA A 85 17.91 -3.33 -0.66
C ALA A 85 16.63 -2.50 -0.41
N ALA A 86 15.53 -2.86 -1.05
CA ALA A 86 14.23 -2.20 -0.88
C ALA A 86 13.68 -2.37 0.55
N TRP A 87 13.82 -3.54 1.15
CA TRP A 87 13.46 -3.76 2.55
C TRP A 87 14.25 -2.84 3.49
N ARG A 88 15.58 -2.77 3.33
CA ARG A 88 16.43 -1.89 4.16
C ARG A 88 16.04 -0.42 4.01
N GLU A 89 15.71 0.02 2.80
CA GLU A 89 15.26 1.40 2.57
C GLU A 89 13.88 1.64 3.19
N ALA A 90 12.91 0.75 2.98
CA ALA A 90 11.58 0.85 3.57
C ALA A 90 11.61 0.85 5.11
N ALA A 91 12.52 0.07 5.72
CA ALA A 91 12.73 -0.02 7.16
C ALA A 91 13.26 1.30 7.79
N ARG A 92 13.72 2.27 6.99
CA ARG A 92 14.07 3.61 7.48
C ARG A 92 12.84 4.47 7.76
N TYR A 93 11.73 4.15 7.13
CA TYR A 93 10.46 4.88 7.26
C TYR A 93 9.51 4.23 8.25
N ASP A 94 9.56 2.89 8.35
CA ASP A 94 8.62 2.14 9.19
C ASP A 94 9.28 0.85 9.73
N SER A 95 9.04 0.55 10.99
CA SER A 95 9.48 -0.71 11.61
C SER A 95 8.77 -1.96 11.07
N GLN A 96 7.62 -1.80 10.41
CA GLN A 96 6.89 -2.86 9.75
C GLN A 96 6.94 -2.67 8.23
N VAL A 97 7.57 -3.61 7.55
CA VAL A 97 7.69 -3.62 6.09
C VAL A 97 6.89 -4.79 5.54
N LEU A 98 6.02 -4.48 4.58
CA LEU A 98 5.21 -5.43 3.84
C LEU A 98 5.83 -5.67 2.47
N VAL A 99 5.89 -6.92 2.04
CA VAL A 99 6.14 -7.31 0.65
C VAL A 99 4.97 -8.08 0.11
N GLU A 100 4.56 -7.81 -1.13
CA GLU A 100 3.45 -8.51 -1.78
C GLU A 100 3.73 -8.72 -3.26
N GLN A 101 3.01 -9.66 -3.86
CA GLN A 101 3.07 -9.89 -5.30
C GLN A 101 2.70 -8.63 -6.06
N TRP A 102 3.48 -8.31 -7.09
CA TRP A 102 3.15 -7.24 -8.02
C TRP A 102 2.01 -7.67 -8.94
N ILE A 103 0.92 -6.92 -8.90
CA ILE A 103 -0.19 -7.13 -9.83
C ILE A 103 -0.07 -6.14 -10.97
N SER A 104 0.05 -6.66 -12.19
CA SER A 104 0.08 -5.85 -13.41
C SER A 104 -1.34 -5.58 -13.89
N GLY A 105 -1.55 -4.38 -14.43
CA GLY A 105 -2.84 -3.99 -15.00
C GLY A 105 -3.13 -2.51 -14.82
N PRO A 106 -4.27 -2.02 -15.32
CA PRO A 106 -4.69 -0.64 -15.11
C PRO A 106 -5.05 -0.38 -13.65
N GLU A 107 -4.67 0.79 -13.15
CA GLU A 107 -5.03 1.25 -11.82
C GLU A 107 -6.35 2.00 -11.83
N PHE A 108 -7.16 1.79 -10.80
CA PHE A 108 -8.43 2.46 -10.61
C PHE A 108 -8.56 3.00 -9.20
N THR A 109 -9.27 4.12 -9.07
CA THR A 109 -9.76 4.60 -7.79
C THR A 109 -11.27 4.62 -7.79
N VAL A 110 -11.88 4.31 -6.63
CA VAL A 110 -13.33 4.33 -6.45
C VAL A 110 -13.63 5.08 -5.15
N ALA A 111 -14.33 6.18 -5.26
CA ALA A 111 -14.77 6.94 -4.10
C ALA A 111 -16.13 6.43 -3.59
N THR A 112 -16.40 6.66 -2.30
CA THR A 112 -17.71 6.42 -1.70
C THR A 112 -18.21 7.68 -1.03
N LEU A 113 -19.50 7.97 -1.16
CA LEU A 113 -20.14 9.11 -0.51
C LEU A 113 -21.45 8.65 0.14
N ARG A 114 -21.56 8.81 1.45
CA ARG A 114 -22.75 8.43 2.23
C ARG A 114 -23.24 7.00 1.96
N GLY A 115 -22.28 6.04 1.87
CA GLY A 115 -22.55 4.63 1.57
C GLY A 115 -22.84 4.31 0.10
N GLN A 116 -22.82 5.29 -0.79
CA GLN A 116 -22.94 5.08 -2.23
C GLN A 116 -21.56 4.95 -2.86
N VAL A 117 -21.39 3.95 -3.69
CA VAL A 117 -20.18 3.75 -4.50
C VAL A 117 -20.31 4.66 -5.74
N LEU A 118 -19.31 5.51 -5.95
CA LEU A 118 -19.24 6.37 -7.13
C LEU A 118 -18.57 5.64 -8.30
N PRO A 119 -18.69 6.15 -9.54
CA PRO A 119 -18.05 5.53 -10.70
C PRO A 119 -16.56 5.37 -10.53
N ALA A 120 -16.03 4.24 -10.99
CA ALA A 120 -14.60 3.98 -11.00
C ALA A 120 -13.87 4.93 -11.96
N ILE A 121 -12.76 5.50 -11.51
CA ILE A 121 -11.88 6.37 -12.30
C ILE A 121 -10.60 5.58 -12.61
N ARG A 122 -10.27 5.42 -13.88
CA ARG A 122 -9.01 4.85 -14.32
C ARG A 122 -7.90 5.89 -14.19
N LEU A 123 -6.80 5.52 -13.55
CA LEU A 123 -5.60 6.35 -13.48
C LEU A 123 -4.71 6.05 -14.71
N GLY A 124 -4.25 7.11 -15.38
CA GLY A 124 -3.28 7.03 -16.47
C GLY A 124 -2.01 7.75 -16.03
N THR A 125 -0.85 7.10 -16.17
CA THR A 125 0.46 7.70 -15.90
C THR A 125 1.49 7.07 -16.83
N PRO A 126 2.48 7.84 -17.34
CA PRO A 126 3.62 7.30 -18.07
C PRO A 126 4.65 6.61 -17.16
N HIS A 127 4.54 6.77 -15.83
CA HIS A 127 5.42 6.13 -14.86
C HIS A 127 5.17 4.62 -14.75
N THR A 128 6.17 3.87 -14.26
CA THR A 128 6.07 2.41 -14.05
C THR A 128 4.90 2.02 -13.14
N PHE A 129 4.56 2.89 -12.18
CA PHE A 129 3.36 2.83 -11.34
C PHE A 129 3.03 4.24 -10.83
N TYR A 130 1.90 4.41 -10.18
CA TYR A 130 1.45 5.70 -9.65
C TYR A 130 2.21 6.03 -8.35
N ASP A 131 3.49 6.40 -8.50
CA ASP A 131 4.43 6.74 -7.43
C ASP A 131 4.28 8.18 -6.92
N TYR A 132 5.20 8.61 -6.06
CA TYR A 132 5.18 9.96 -5.49
C TYR A 132 5.32 11.03 -6.57
N ASP A 133 6.23 10.82 -7.53
CA ASP A 133 6.48 11.78 -8.59
C ASP A 133 5.25 11.93 -9.51
N ALA A 134 4.62 10.80 -9.87
CA ALA A 134 3.37 10.81 -10.63
C ALA A 134 2.21 11.48 -9.88
N LYS A 135 2.21 11.41 -8.54
CA LYS A 135 1.14 12.00 -7.71
C LYS A 135 1.26 13.49 -7.50
N TYR A 136 2.49 14.02 -7.42
CA TYR A 136 2.71 15.36 -6.89
C TYR A 136 3.62 16.23 -7.74
N LEU A 137 4.45 15.68 -8.59
CA LEU A 137 5.46 16.40 -9.36
C LEU A 137 5.22 16.36 -10.88
N ALA A 138 4.69 15.26 -11.40
CA ALA A 138 4.40 15.11 -12.81
C ALA A 138 3.16 15.94 -13.22
N SER A 139 3.19 16.52 -14.41
CA SER A 139 2.08 17.28 -15.01
C SER A 139 1.35 16.51 -16.11
N ASP A 140 1.73 15.27 -16.36
CA ASP A 140 1.28 14.42 -17.45
C ASP A 140 0.54 13.14 -16.99
N THR A 141 0.07 13.19 -15.74
CA THR A 141 -0.70 12.10 -15.10
C THR A 141 -2.20 12.39 -15.15
#